data_e476bbaeec8cfed40400153d172297c3
#
_entry.id   e476bbaeec8cfed40400153d172297c3
#
_cell.length_a   1.000
_cell.length_b   1.000
_cell.length_c   1.000
_cell.angle_alpha   90.00
_cell.angle_beta   90.00
_cell.angle_gamma   90.00
#
_symmetry.space_group_name_H-M   'P 1'
#
loop_
_entity.id
_entity.type
_entity.pdbx_description
1 polymer ?
#
loop_
_entity_poly.entity_id
_entity_poly.type
_entity_poly.pdbx_seq_one_letter_code
_entity_poly.pdbx_strand_id
1 'polypeptide(L)'
;MSMRQRVGQQEIEQFLVQVGRTRQPGRLYLTGGAALVHRGIRPGQTLDIDIQITVDPANLTTQIAQLKQQLNMNIEFASPADFMPLPDHWEARSPFIKRYGQVDVFYLDWYSLALSKMQRANRQDVVDVQLLVRQGFIDVTELDRLYQNVLNKIGQPPYDKLLPNLSQQQFSLHYQAIRQIL
;
A
#
# COMPACT_ATOMS: atom_id res chain seq x y z
N MET A 1 -28.53 -1.36 5.09
CA MET A 1 -27.05 -1.40 5.11
C MET A 1 -26.54 0.03 5.16
N SER A 2 -25.95 0.49 6.26
CA SER A 2 -25.32 1.81 6.31
C SER A 2 -24.11 1.77 5.40
N MET A 3 -24.02 2.66 4.40
CA MET A 3 -22.81 2.83 3.60
C MET A 3 -21.71 3.33 4.55
N ARG A 4 -20.56 2.62 4.56
CA ARG A 4 -19.38 3.08 5.31
C ARG A 4 -18.91 4.42 4.78
N GLN A 5 -18.43 5.25 5.69
CA GLN A 5 -17.96 6.59 5.37
C GLN A 5 -16.68 6.52 4.51
N ARG A 6 -16.58 7.40 3.52
CA ARG A 6 -15.31 7.66 2.85
C ARG A 6 -14.33 8.28 3.81
N VAL A 7 -13.05 7.96 3.69
CA VAL A 7 -12.01 8.36 4.63
C VAL A 7 -11.03 9.35 3.99
N GLY A 8 -10.82 10.45 4.67
CA GLY A 8 -9.80 11.45 4.37
C GLY A 8 -8.64 11.38 5.37
N GLN A 9 -7.79 12.39 5.36
CA GLN A 9 -6.62 12.45 6.25
C GLN A 9 -6.99 12.34 7.73
N GLN A 10 -8.05 13.04 8.16
CA GLN A 10 -8.46 13.08 9.56
C GLN A 10 -8.94 11.71 10.06
N GLU A 11 -9.74 11.03 9.26
CA GLU A 11 -10.26 9.69 9.57
C GLU A 11 -9.12 8.66 9.63
N ILE A 12 -8.16 8.74 8.70
CA ILE A 12 -6.98 7.87 8.73
C ILE A 12 -6.15 8.14 9.99
N GLU A 13 -5.92 9.41 10.36
CA GLU A 13 -5.21 9.77 11.59
C GLU A 13 -5.96 9.27 12.84
N GLN A 14 -7.29 9.38 12.89
CA GLN A 14 -8.10 8.81 13.98
C GLN A 14 -7.89 7.30 14.13
N PHE A 15 -7.86 6.57 13.02
CA PHE A 15 -7.56 5.14 13.03
C PHE A 15 -6.17 4.86 13.61
N LEU A 16 -5.13 5.58 13.16
CA LEU A 16 -3.77 5.39 13.62
C LEU A 16 -3.60 5.70 15.12
N VAL A 17 -4.32 6.72 15.63
CA VAL A 17 -4.38 7.01 17.07
C VAL A 17 -5.00 5.85 17.86
N GLN A 18 -6.06 5.21 17.34
CA GLN A 18 -6.64 4.04 18.00
C GLN A 18 -5.68 2.84 18.01
N VAL A 19 -4.97 2.61 16.92
CA VAL A 19 -3.91 1.59 16.84
C VAL A 19 -2.87 1.80 17.95
N GLY A 20 -2.47 3.04 18.20
CA GLY A 20 -1.50 3.39 19.26
C GLY A 20 -1.95 3.08 20.68
N ARG A 21 -3.24 2.84 20.92
CA ARG A 21 -3.77 2.48 22.24
C ARG A 21 -3.48 1.03 22.66
N THR A 22 -2.99 0.22 21.76
CA THR A 22 -2.71 -1.21 22.02
C THR A 22 -1.65 -1.46 23.09
N ARG A 23 -0.81 -0.48 23.44
CA ARG A 23 0.27 -0.54 24.45
C ARG A 23 1.32 -1.64 24.21
N GLN A 24 1.36 -2.24 23.02
CA GLN A 24 2.36 -3.24 22.66
C GLN A 24 3.14 -2.82 21.43
N PRO A 25 4.41 -3.22 21.30
CA PRO A 25 5.21 -2.93 20.13
C PRO A 25 4.57 -3.52 18.88
N GLY A 26 4.61 -2.76 17.80
CA GLY A 26 4.10 -3.19 16.52
C GLY A 26 4.73 -2.42 15.37
N ARG A 27 4.52 -2.93 14.16
CA ARG A 27 4.91 -2.24 12.93
C ARG A 27 3.83 -2.38 11.88
N LEU A 28 3.37 -1.24 11.40
CA LEU A 28 2.28 -1.11 10.45
C LEU A 28 2.72 -0.25 9.26
N TYR A 29 2.33 -0.66 8.07
CA TYR A 29 2.49 0.09 6.84
C TYR A 29 1.12 0.51 6.32
N LEU A 30 0.92 1.81 6.14
CA LEU A 30 -0.22 2.35 5.42
C LEU A 30 0.03 2.20 3.92
N THR A 31 -0.92 1.63 3.18
CA THR A 31 -0.77 1.30 1.77
C THR A 31 -2.00 1.75 0.96
N GLY A 32 -2.07 1.37 -0.29
CA GLY A 32 -3.23 1.66 -1.15
C GLY A 32 -3.53 3.14 -1.34
N GLY A 33 -4.80 3.43 -1.51
CA GLY A 33 -5.30 4.81 -1.63
C GLY A 33 -5.16 5.60 -0.35
N ALA A 34 -5.23 4.94 0.81
CA ALA A 34 -5.10 5.58 2.11
C ALA A 34 -3.72 6.21 2.32
N ALA A 35 -2.64 5.56 1.88
CA ALA A 35 -1.30 6.12 1.94
C ALA A 35 -1.19 7.42 1.14
N LEU A 36 -1.74 7.45 -0.07
CA LEU A 36 -1.70 8.62 -0.95
C LEU A 36 -2.53 9.79 -0.41
N VAL A 37 -3.73 9.51 0.10
CA VAL A 37 -4.62 10.52 0.71
C VAL A 37 -4.00 11.06 1.99
N HIS A 38 -3.52 10.20 2.88
CA HIS A 38 -2.92 10.61 4.15
C HIS A 38 -1.67 11.47 3.94
N ARG A 39 -0.82 11.10 2.95
CA ARG A 39 0.39 11.88 2.60
C ARG A 39 0.07 13.20 1.88
N GLY A 40 -1.15 13.37 1.38
CA GLY A 40 -1.55 14.54 0.59
C GLY A 40 -1.11 14.48 -0.90
N ILE A 41 -0.70 13.30 -1.37
CA ILE A 41 -0.35 13.07 -2.79
C ILE A 41 -1.60 13.08 -3.65
N ARG A 42 -2.66 12.39 -3.19
CA ARG A 42 -3.97 12.38 -3.82
C ARG A 42 -4.95 13.22 -3.01
N PRO A 43 -5.60 14.23 -3.64
CA PRO A 43 -6.64 15.01 -2.97
C PRO A 43 -7.90 14.18 -2.75
N GLY A 44 -8.72 14.57 -1.77
CA GLY A 44 -10.03 13.98 -1.51
C GLY A 44 -9.97 12.81 -0.53
N GLN A 45 -10.70 11.76 -0.84
CA GLN A 45 -10.97 10.64 0.08
C GLN A 45 -10.78 9.30 -0.63
N THR A 46 -10.59 8.24 0.16
CA THR A 46 -10.61 6.83 -0.28
C THR A 46 -11.80 6.09 0.33
N LEU A 47 -12.09 4.90 -0.16
CA LEU A 47 -13.12 4.02 0.40
C LEU A 47 -12.60 3.22 1.59
N ASP A 48 -11.33 2.82 1.51
CA ASP A 48 -10.73 1.84 2.40
C ASP A 48 -9.44 2.40 3.01
N ILE A 49 -9.11 1.94 4.22
CA ILE A 49 -7.80 2.08 4.84
C ILE A 49 -7.09 0.74 4.67
N ASP A 50 -6.20 0.66 3.69
CA ASP A 50 -5.39 -0.52 3.42
C ASP A 50 -4.14 -0.50 4.31
N ILE A 51 -3.90 -1.58 5.03
CA ILE A 51 -2.76 -1.73 5.93
C ILE A 51 -2.06 -3.07 5.74
N GLN A 52 -0.75 -3.05 5.95
CA GLN A 52 0.08 -4.24 6.10
C GLN A 52 0.71 -4.23 7.49
N ILE A 53 0.64 -5.35 8.21
CA ILE A 53 1.25 -5.51 9.53
C ILE A 53 2.40 -6.51 9.39
N THR A 54 3.59 -6.12 9.84
CA THR A 54 4.75 -7.02 9.91
C THR A 54 5.08 -7.44 11.34
N VAL A 55 4.69 -6.61 12.32
CA VAL A 55 4.71 -6.97 13.75
C VAL A 55 3.35 -6.61 14.32
N ASP A 56 2.53 -7.63 14.66
CA ASP A 56 1.15 -7.42 15.10
C ASP A 56 1.10 -6.94 16.56
N PRO A 57 0.68 -5.67 16.80
CA PRO A 57 0.59 -5.13 18.14
C PRO A 57 -0.68 -5.64 18.84
N ALA A 58 -0.51 -6.49 19.84
CA ALA A 58 -1.61 -6.97 20.69
C ALA A 58 -2.79 -7.59 19.92
N ASN A 59 -2.51 -8.40 18.91
CA ASN A 59 -3.53 -9.01 18.06
C ASN A 59 -4.46 -7.97 17.39
N LEU A 60 -3.90 -6.91 16.83
CA LEU A 60 -4.67 -5.90 16.09
C LEU A 60 -5.55 -6.56 15.01
N THR A 61 -5.06 -7.64 14.40
CA THR A 61 -5.80 -8.46 13.45
C THR A 61 -7.17 -8.90 13.98
N THR A 62 -7.27 -9.22 15.26
CA THR A 62 -8.55 -9.62 15.88
C THR A 62 -9.40 -8.41 16.27
N GLN A 63 -8.79 -7.27 16.54
CA GLN A 63 -9.46 -6.04 16.98
C GLN A 63 -10.00 -5.22 15.78
N ILE A 64 -9.49 -5.48 14.58
CA ILE A 64 -9.84 -4.68 13.39
C ILE A 64 -11.35 -4.65 13.11
N ALA A 65 -12.06 -5.76 13.38
CA ALA A 65 -13.49 -5.83 13.19
C ALA A 65 -14.26 -4.86 14.10
N GLN A 66 -13.80 -4.73 15.36
CA GLN A 66 -14.36 -3.76 16.29
C GLN A 66 -14.05 -2.33 15.89
N LEU A 67 -12.80 -2.05 15.46
CA LEU A 67 -12.39 -0.74 14.96
C LEU A 67 -13.19 -0.32 13.74
N LYS A 68 -13.45 -1.22 12.78
CA LYS A 68 -14.33 -0.97 11.63
C LYS A 68 -15.71 -0.47 12.04
N GLN A 69 -16.28 -1.07 13.08
CA GLN A 69 -17.61 -0.69 13.59
C GLN A 69 -17.56 0.60 14.39
N GLN A 70 -16.61 0.73 15.31
CA GLN A 70 -16.47 1.92 16.16
C GLN A 70 -16.21 3.20 15.36
N LEU A 71 -15.39 3.11 14.32
CA LEU A 71 -15.01 4.24 13.49
C LEU A 71 -15.91 4.42 12.27
N ASN A 72 -16.81 3.47 12.00
CA ASN A 72 -17.62 3.42 10.78
C ASN A 72 -16.79 3.51 9.48
N MET A 73 -15.60 2.93 9.49
CA MET A 73 -14.63 2.95 8.39
C MET A 73 -14.41 1.55 7.84
N ASN A 74 -14.06 1.45 6.57
CA ASN A 74 -13.54 0.21 6.01
C ASN A 74 -12.02 0.16 6.18
N ILE A 75 -11.53 -0.85 6.91
CA ILE A 75 -10.10 -1.08 7.18
C ILE A 75 -9.78 -2.49 6.70
N GLU A 76 -8.79 -2.64 5.84
CA GLU A 76 -8.48 -3.92 5.21
C GLU A 76 -7.01 -4.28 5.37
N PHE A 77 -6.76 -5.56 5.62
CA PHE A 77 -5.42 -6.11 5.48
C PHE A 77 -5.21 -6.36 3.99
N ALA A 78 -4.50 -5.45 3.34
CA ALA A 78 -4.22 -5.53 1.92
C ALA A 78 -2.78 -5.09 1.68
N SER A 79 -1.95 -6.04 1.31
CA SER A 79 -0.58 -5.78 0.94
C SER A 79 -0.38 -5.95 -0.56
N PRO A 80 0.39 -5.09 -1.23
CA PRO A 80 0.86 -5.40 -2.57
C PRO A 80 1.56 -6.76 -2.69
N ALA A 81 2.17 -7.26 -1.61
CA ALA A 81 2.78 -8.60 -1.56
C ALA A 81 1.78 -9.75 -1.77
N ASP A 82 0.48 -9.50 -1.56
CA ASP A 82 -0.58 -10.48 -1.82
C ASP A 82 -0.86 -10.67 -3.32
N PHE A 83 -0.36 -9.76 -4.16
CA PHE A 83 -0.65 -9.72 -5.60
C PHE A 83 0.60 -9.78 -6.49
N MET A 84 1.76 -9.39 -5.96
CA MET A 84 3.02 -9.36 -6.71
C MET A 84 4.22 -9.45 -5.76
N PRO A 85 5.39 -9.95 -6.22
CA PRO A 85 6.62 -9.84 -5.46
C PRO A 85 6.97 -8.36 -5.20
N LEU A 86 7.36 -8.03 -3.98
CA LEU A 86 7.87 -6.69 -3.70
C LEU A 86 9.33 -6.55 -4.16
N PRO A 87 9.74 -5.35 -4.59
CA PRO A 87 11.13 -5.05 -4.89
C PRO A 87 12.03 -5.29 -3.66
N ASP A 88 13.27 -5.70 -3.89
CA ASP A 88 14.23 -5.90 -2.79
C ASP A 88 14.39 -4.62 -1.97
N HIS A 89 14.60 -4.81 -0.67
CA HIS A 89 14.81 -3.72 0.29
C HIS A 89 13.66 -2.68 0.39
N TRP A 90 12.42 -3.08 0.06
CA TRP A 90 11.26 -2.19 0.13
C TRP A 90 11.04 -1.61 1.55
N GLU A 91 11.33 -2.38 2.60
CA GLU A 91 11.20 -1.90 3.98
C GLU A 91 12.13 -0.71 4.27
N ALA A 92 13.37 -0.77 3.76
CA ALA A 92 14.35 0.29 3.94
C ALA A 92 13.96 1.59 3.20
N ARG A 93 13.18 1.48 2.11
CA ARG A 93 12.65 2.64 1.37
C ARG A 93 11.31 3.14 1.89
N SER A 94 10.67 2.43 2.82
CA SER A 94 9.36 2.80 3.38
C SER A 94 9.50 4.00 4.31
N PRO A 95 8.88 5.15 4.00
CA PRO A 95 9.04 6.35 4.81
C PRO A 95 8.34 6.20 6.16
N PHE A 96 9.04 6.54 7.24
CA PHE A 96 8.48 6.59 8.57
C PHE A 96 7.47 7.74 8.69
N ILE A 97 6.28 7.46 9.21
CA ILE A 97 5.26 8.46 9.48
C ILE A 97 5.45 8.97 10.91
N LYS A 98 5.20 8.10 11.88
CA LYS A 98 5.21 8.45 13.29
C LYS A 98 5.08 7.19 14.15
N ARG A 99 5.48 7.30 15.42
CA ARG A 99 5.16 6.30 16.43
C ARG A 99 3.85 6.68 17.14
N TYR A 100 2.86 5.79 17.07
CA TYR A 100 1.60 5.89 17.79
C TYR A 100 1.65 4.92 18.98
N GLY A 101 1.74 5.45 20.20
CA GLY A 101 1.99 4.61 21.38
C GLY A 101 3.31 3.85 21.24
N GLN A 102 3.23 2.52 21.08
CA GLN A 102 4.38 1.66 20.83
C GLN A 102 4.42 1.09 19.40
N VAL A 103 3.54 1.56 18.51
CA VAL A 103 3.47 1.09 17.14
C VAL A 103 4.18 2.06 16.21
N ASP A 104 5.18 1.57 15.50
CA ASP A 104 5.84 2.30 14.42
C ASP A 104 5.00 2.21 13.15
N VAL A 105 4.61 3.36 12.59
CA VAL A 105 3.80 3.44 11.39
C VAL A 105 4.61 4.05 10.26
N PHE A 106 4.53 3.42 9.09
CA PHE A 106 5.23 3.80 7.87
C PHE A 106 4.24 3.95 6.72
N TYR A 107 4.59 4.70 5.70
CA TYR A 107 4.04 4.48 4.37
C TYR A 107 4.74 3.27 3.75
N LEU A 108 3.99 2.45 3.01
CA LEU A 108 4.65 1.45 2.18
C LEU A 108 5.54 2.15 1.14
N ASP A 109 6.68 1.54 0.82
CA ASP A 109 7.58 1.99 -0.24
C ASP A 109 6.80 2.45 -1.49
N TRP A 110 7.03 3.69 -1.91
CA TRP A 110 6.27 4.30 -3.01
C TRP A 110 6.44 3.56 -4.34
N TYR A 111 7.61 2.97 -4.56
CA TYR A 111 7.85 2.14 -5.75
C TYR A 111 7.04 0.83 -5.71
N SER A 112 7.00 0.16 -4.56
CA SER A 112 6.16 -1.03 -4.35
C SER A 112 4.69 -0.71 -4.58
N LEU A 113 4.22 0.44 -4.08
CA LEU A 113 2.87 0.91 -4.29
C LEU A 113 2.60 1.22 -5.77
N ALA A 114 3.50 1.93 -6.44
CA ALA A 114 3.38 2.25 -7.86
C ALA A 114 3.34 0.99 -8.73
N LEU A 115 4.27 0.04 -8.52
CA LEU A 115 4.32 -1.21 -9.28
C LEU A 115 3.06 -2.06 -9.09
N SER A 116 2.51 -2.14 -7.87
CA SER A 116 1.26 -2.86 -7.62
C SER A 116 0.07 -2.21 -8.33
N LYS A 117 0.05 -0.88 -8.43
CA LYS A 117 -0.95 -0.14 -9.18
C LYS A 117 -0.80 -0.36 -10.68
N MET A 118 0.43 -0.37 -11.19
CA MET A 118 0.71 -0.68 -12.61
C MET A 118 0.35 -2.12 -12.97
N GLN A 119 0.49 -3.06 -12.04
CA GLN A 119 0.08 -4.45 -12.24
C GLN A 119 -1.45 -4.57 -12.42
N ARG A 120 -2.25 -3.84 -11.63
CA ARG A 120 -3.73 -3.82 -11.75
C ARG A 120 -4.21 -2.95 -12.91
N ALA A 121 -3.55 -1.82 -13.13
CA ALA A 121 -3.75 -0.90 -14.25
C ALA A 121 -5.18 -0.36 -14.43
N ASN A 122 -5.97 -0.21 -13.36
CA ASN A 122 -7.25 0.47 -13.47
C ASN A 122 -7.06 2.00 -13.62
N ARG A 123 -8.12 2.70 -14.02
CA ARG A 123 -8.05 4.14 -14.30
C ARG A 123 -7.52 4.97 -13.13
N GLN A 124 -7.93 4.67 -11.89
CA GLN A 124 -7.46 5.39 -10.71
C GLN A 124 -6.01 5.06 -10.39
N ASP A 125 -5.60 3.81 -10.60
CA ASP A 125 -4.22 3.39 -10.38
C ASP A 125 -3.25 4.14 -11.30
N VAL A 126 -3.61 4.34 -12.56
CA VAL A 126 -2.82 5.13 -13.53
C VAL A 126 -2.64 6.57 -13.03
N VAL A 127 -3.73 7.21 -12.61
CA VAL A 127 -3.68 8.58 -12.06
C VAL A 127 -2.79 8.65 -10.82
N ASP A 128 -2.91 7.68 -9.92
CA ASP A 128 -2.11 7.64 -8.69
C ASP A 128 -0.60 7.52 -8.99
N VAL A 129 -0.22 6.68 -9.98
CA VAL A 129 1.19 6.56 -10.41
C VAL A 129 1.70 7.87 -11.02
N GLN A 130 0.90 8.52 -11.86
CA GLN A 130 1.25 9.82 -12.43
C GLN A 130 1.46 10.90 -11.35
N LEU A 131 0.63 10.90 -10.28
CA LEU A 131 0.80 11.81 -9.16
C LEU A 131 2.10 11.56 -8.40
N LEU A 132 2.46 10.29 -8.17
CA LEU A 132 3.72 9.92 -7.52
C LEU A 132 4.95 10.43 -8.30
N VAL A 133 4.93 10.30 -9.63
CA VAL A 133 6.01 10.80 -10.50
C VAL A 133 6.03 12.33 -10.51
N ARG A 134 4.91 12.98 -10.81
CA ARG A 134 4.82 14.44 -10.95
C ARG A 134 5.19 15.21 -9.69
N GLN A 135 4.92 14.62 -8.53
CA GLN A 135 5.26 15.21 -7.24
C GLN A 135 6.64 14.80 -6.71
N GLY A 136 7.40 14.03 -7.49
CA GLY A 136 8.77 13.64 -7.16
C GLY A 136 8.92 12.59 -6.05
N PHE A 137 7.86 11.82 -5.76
CA PHE A 137 7.93 10.71 -4.80
C PHE A 137 8.64 9.49 -5.36
N ILE A 138 8.59 9.31 -6.68
CA ILE A 138 9.31 8.26 -7.39
C ILE A 138 10.04 8.83 -8.62
N ASP A 139 11.24 8.33 -8.84
CA ASP A 139 12.03 8.56 -10.07
C ASP A 139 11.72 7.43 -11.07
N VAL A 140 11.56 7.79 -12.33
CA VAL A 140 11.16 6.86 -13.38
C VAL A 140 12.25 5.86 -13.73
N THR A 141 13.53 6.27 -13.67
CA THR A 141 14.67 5.38 -13.93
C THR A 141 14.79 4.32 -12.84
N GLU A 142 14.63 4.73 -11.58
CA GLU A 142 14.61 3.80 -10.45
C GLU A 142 13.38 2.89 -10.49
N LEU A 143 12.23 3.40 -10.93
CA LEU A 143 11.03 2.59 -11.15
C LEU A 143 11.28 1.49 -12.18
N ASP A 144 11.93 1.82 -13.31
CA ASP A 144 12.31 0.85 -14.34
C ASP A 144 13.24 -0.24 -13.77
N ARG A 145 14.23 0.14 -12.96
CA ARG A 145 15.15 -0.80 -12.31
C ARG A 145 14.43 -1.75 -11.36
N LEU A 146 13.54 -1.21 -10.52
CA LEU A 146 12.77 -2.00 -9.56
C LEU A 146 11.68 -2.85 -10.23
N TYR A 147 11.12 -2.39 -11.33
CA TYR A 147 10.25 -3.21 -12.17
C TYR A 147 10.98 -4.46 -12.68
N GLN A 148 12.21 -4.33 -13.19
CA GLN A 148 13.01 -5.49 -13.63
C GLN A 148 13.30 -6.45 -12.46
N ASN A 149 13.60 -5.92 -11.28
CA ASN A 149 13.78 -6.73 -10.07
C ASN A 149 12.53 -7.56 -9.74
N VAL A 150 11.35 -6.96 -9.82
CA VAL A 150 10.07 -7.67 -9.61
C VAL A 150 9.80 -8.68 -10.72
N LEU A 151 9.99 -8.28 -11.98
CA LEU A 151 9.71 -9.12 -13.14
C LEU A 151 10.51 -10.42 -13.10
N ASN A 152 11.78 -10.35 -12.68
CA ASN A 152 12.66 -11.52 -12.56
C ASN A 152 12.24 -12.50 -11.45
N LYS A 153 11.39 -12.08 -10.51
CA LYS A 153 10.87 -12.94 -9.43
C LYS A 153 9.59 -13.68 -9.82
N ILE A 154 8.83 -13.14 -10.77
CA ILE A 154 7.55 -13.73 -11.20
C ILE A 154 7.83 -15.08 -11.85
N GLY A 155 7.12 -16.13 -11.38
CA GLY A 155 7.29 -17.50 -11.86
C GLY A 155 8.50 -18.23 -11.27
N GLN A 156 9.28 -17.58 -10.40
CA GLN A 156 10.39 -18.22 -9.67
C GLN A 156 9.97 -18.60 -8.24
N PRO A 157 10.58 -19.63 -7.63
CA PRO A 157 10.32 -19.91 -6.21
C PRO A 157 10.68 -18.72 -5.31
N PRO A 158 9.86 -18.44 -4.28
CA PRO A 158 8.62 -19.14 -3.90
C PRO A 158 7.36 -18.62 -4.61
N TYR A 159 7.48 -17.61 -5.48
CA TYR A 159 6.35 -16.86 -6.08
C TYR A 159 5.55 -17.68 -7.09
N ASP A 160 6.16 -18.69 -7.73
CA ASP A 160 5.47 -19.66 -8.58
C ASP A 160 4.30 -20.36 -7.86
N LYS A 161 4.46 -20.60 -6.55
CA LYS A 161 3.43 -21.22 -5.69
C LYS A 161 2.55 -20.20 -4.98
N LEU A 162 3.14 -19.09 -4.50
CA LEU A 162 2.42 -18.06 -3.75
C LEU A 162 1.49 -17.23 -4.64
N LEU A 163 1.89 -17.00 -5.89
CA LEU A 163 1.18 -16.13 -6.83
C LEU A 163 0.98 -16.84 -8.19
N PRO A 164 0.30 -18.00 -8.22
CA PRO A 164 0.23 -18.85 -9.41
C PRO A 164 -0.51 -18.19 -10.60
N ASN A 165 -1.35 -17.19 -10.31
CA ASN A 165 -2.13 -16.48 -11.32
C ASN A 165 -1.48 -15.17 -11.79
N LEU A 166 -0.31 -14.81 -11.28
CA LEU A 166 0.39 -13.61 -11.69
C LEU A 166 1.08 -13.83 -13.04
N SER A 167 0.62 -13.14 -14.05
CA SER A 167 1.17 -13.21 -15.41
C SER A 167 2.26 -12.18 -15.63
N GLN A 168 3.49 -12.64 -15.87
CA GLN A 168 4.61 -11.80 -16.26
C GLN A 168 4.31 -11.00 -17.55
N GLN A 169 3.68 -11.64 -18.53
CA GLN A 169 3.31 -11.02 -19.79
C GLN A 169 2.28 -9.89 -19.59
N GLN A 170 1.23 -10.14 -18.82
CA GLN A 170 0.21 -9.14 -18.55
C GLN A 170 0.78 -7.96 -17.76
N PHE A 171 1.59 -8.22 -16.75
CA PHE A 171 2.24 -7.15 -16.00
C PHE A 171 3.15 -6.31 -16.90
N SER A 172 3.90 -6.94 -17.79
CA SER A 172 4.76 -6.23 -18.74
C SER A 172 3.96 -5.32 -19.70
N LEU A 173 2.83 -5.80 -20.21
CA LEU A 173 1.95 -5.00 -21.07
C LEU A 173 1.41 -3.77 -20.33
N HIS A 174 0.90 -3.96 -19.11
CA HIS A 174 0.39 -2.86 -18.29
C HIS A 174 1.50 -1.86 -17.93
N TYR A 175 2.67 -2.38 -17.52
CA TYR A 175 3.82 -1.53 -17.19
C TYR A 175 4.22 -0.66 -18.37
N GLN A 176 4.43 -1.23 -19.55
CA GLN A 176 4.84 -0.51 -20.74
C GLN A 176 3.81 0.55 -21.16
N ALA A 177 2.51 0.22 -21.13
CA ALA A 177 1.45 1.15 -21.48
C ALA A 177 1.43 2.37 -20.52
N ILE A 178 1.56 2.15 -19.23
CA ILE A 178 1.57 3.24 -18.25
C ILE A 178 2.88 4.01 -18.32
N ARG A 179 4.01 3.32 -18.48
CA ARG A 179 5.34 3.93 -18.56
C ARG A 179 5.46 4.97 -19.68
N GLN A 180 4.77 4.76 -20.81
CA GLN A 180 4.74 5.69 -21.94
C GLN A 180 4.06 7.02 -21.66
N ILE A 181 3.27 7.12 -20.61
CA ILE A 181 2.50 8.32 -20.25
C ILE A 181 2.97 8.97 -18.94
N LEU A 182 4.06 8.48 -18.35
CA LEU A 182 4.73 9.07 -17.19
C LEU A 182 5.78 10.09 -17.63
#